data_8dac21437c91e31661c3aa8e76473064
#
_entry.id   8dac21437c91e31661c3aa8e76473064
#
_cell.length_a   1.000
_cell.length_b   1.000
_cell.length_c   1.000
_cell.angle_alpha   90.00
_cell.angle_beta   90.00
_cell.angle_gamma   90.00
#
_symmetry.space_group_name_H-M   'P 1'
#
loop_
_entity.id
_entity.type
_entity.pdbx_description
1 polymer ?
#
loop_
_entity_poly.entity_id
_entity_poly.type
_entity_poly.pdbx_seq_one_letter_code
_entity_poly.pdbx_strand_id
1 'polypeptide(L)'
;MESRDDDFLYLVGEALVGEGDEVAHIDLIVGDKRGPVGEAFANGLVNLSKGHTPLLSVIRPNLPPKPSTLIVPKVTIRDMNDANKIFGPAQSAVAKAVADCVEEGVIPKKDVERIVIIASVFIHPNARDYEKIYRYNYGAAKLAINRAFSSFPDLDTVLYEKDRSINPIMGFYVQRLWNPPYLQVALDLTDLSRVQEVIEQLPDSDHIIIELGTPLIKRYGI
;
A
#
# COMPACT_ATOMS: atom_id res chain seq x y z
N MET A 1 -25.06 -33.58 -4.16
CA MET A 1 -24.97 -32.11 -4.00
C MET A 1 -23.50 -31.80 -4.21
N GLU A 2 -23.11 -31.60 -5.48
CA GLU A 2 -21.74 -31.31 -5.89
C GLU A 2 -21.40 -29.91 -5.40
N SER A 3 -20.34 -29.79 -4.58
CA SER A 3 -19.74 -28.51 -4.23
C SER A 3 -19.17 -27.92 -5.51
N ARG A 4 -19.80 -26.89 -6.05
CA ARG A 4 -19.13 -26.01 -7.00
C ARG A 4 -18.10 -25.21 -6.17
N ASP A 5 -16.87 -25.71 -6.14
CA ASP A 5 -15.70 -24.87 -5.89
C ASP A 5 -15.58 -23.94 -7.12
N ASP A 6 -16.34 -22.86 -7.12
CA ASP A 6 -16.12 -21.74 -8.03
C ASP A 6 -14.85 -21.04 -7.54
N ASP A 7 -13.68 -21.55 -7.95
CA ASP A 7 -12.37 -20.98 -7.65
C ASP A 7 -12.18 -19.71 -8.50
N PHE A 8 -12.74 -18.60 -8.01
CA PHE A 8 -12.65 -17.30 -8.66
C PHE A 8 -11.24 -16.74 -8.56
N LEU A 9 -10.73 -16.20 -9.66
CA LEU A 9 -9.47 -15.46 -9.64
C LEU A 9 -9.54 -14.31 -8.65
N TYR A 10 -8.55 -14.22 -7.77
CA TYR A 10 -8.38 -13.15 -6.81
C TYR A 10 -6.89 -12.86 -6.64
N LEU A 11 -6.40 -11.77 -7.23
CA LEU A 11 -5.02 -11.33 -7.14
C LEU A 11 -4.95 -9.95 -6.52
N VAL A 12 -3.93 -9.71 -5.71
CA VAL A 12 -3.69 -8.41 -5.06
C VAL A 12 -2.29 -7.94 -5.43
N GLY A 13 -2.17 -6.67 -5.74
CA GLY A 13 -0.88 -6.04 -5.98
C GLY A 13 -0.82 -4.66 -5.33
N GLU A 14 0.36 -4.32 -4.85
CA GLU A 14 0.65 -3.03 -4.22
C GLU A 14 1.96 -2.49 -4.75
N ALA A 15 2.04 -1.17 -5.00
CA ALA A 15 3.28 -0.52 -5.33
C ALA A 15 3.28 0.96 -4.93
N LEU A 16 4.43 1.41 -4.44
CA LEU A 16 4.74 2.81 -4.21
C LEU A 16 5.90 3.19 -5.12
N VAL A 17 5.75 4.27 -5.91
CA VAL A 17 6.75 4.74 -6.87
C VAL A 17 6.88 6.26 -6.78
N GLY A 18 8.11 6.74 -6.89
CA GLY A 18 8.44 8.15 -6.86
C GLY A 18 8.77 8.66 -5.47
N GLU A 19 8.89 9.97 -5.37
CA GLU A 19 9.30 10.70 -4.17
C GLU A 19 8.60 12.04 -4.08
N GLY A 20 8.67 12.68 -2.91
CA GLY A 20 8.07 13.98 -2.66
C GLY A 20 6.54 13.96 -2.70
N ASP A 21 5.95 15.11 -3.02
CA ASP A 21 4.50 15.27 -3.06
C ASP A 21 3.85 14.55 -4.24
N GLU A 22 4.60 14.21 -5.29
CA GLU A 22 4.11 13.48 -6.47
C GLU A 22 4.18 11.96 -6.34
N VAL A 23 4.64 11.43 -5.18
CA VAL A 23 4.67 9.98 -4.93
C VAL A 23 3.32 9.33 -5.26
N ALA A 24 3.37 8.22 -5.96
CA ALA A 24 2.19 7.43 -6.31
C ALA A 24 2.17 6.13 -5.50
N HIS A 25 1.03 5.84 -4.87
CA HIS A 25 0.78 4.57 -4.21
C HIS A 25 -0.50 3.96 -4.76
N ILE A 26 -0.38 2.77 -5.30
CA ILE A 26 -1.49 2.03 -5.90
C ILE A 26 -1.62 0.68 -5.21
N ASP A 27 -2.82 0.39 -4.70
CA ASP A 27 -3.26 -0.96 -4.39
C ASP A 27 -4.26 -1.38 -5.46
N LEU A 28 -4.19 -2.61 -5.92
CA LEU A 28 -5.16 -3.13 -6.85
C LEU A 28 -5.59 -4.55 -6.52
N ILE A 29 -6.80 -4.84 -6.96
CA ILE A 29 -7.36 -6.18 -6.94
C ILE A 29 -7.74 -6.54 -8.37
N VAL A 30 -7.34 -7.74 -8.81
CA VAL A 30 -7.75 -8.33 -10.08
C VAL A 30 -8.59 -9.56 -9.80
N GLY A 31 -9.71 -9.70 -10.45
CA GLY A 31 -10.53 -10.89 -10.27
C GLY A 31 -11.60 -11.08 -11.33
N ASP A 32 -12.30 -12.20 -11.23
CA ASP A 32 -13.34 -12.57 -12.18
C ASP A 32 -14.54 -11.63 -12.13
N LYS A 33 -15.09 -11.28 -13.31
CA LYS A 33 -16.33 -10.50 -13.43
C LYS A 33 -17.54 -11.15 -12.74
N ARG A 34 -17.57 -12.48 -12.65
CA ARG A 34 -18.65 -13.26 -12.04
C ARG A 34 -18.42 -13.59 -10.57
N GLY A 35 -17.26 -13.17 -10.02
CA GLY A 35 -16.86 -13.39 -8.65
C GLY A 35 -16.99 -12.14 -7.77
N PRO A 36 -16.50 -12.23 -6.53
CA PRO A 36 -16.57 -11.13 -5.54
C PRO A 36 -15.97 -9.81 -6.04
N VAL A 37 -14.88 -9.87 -6.83
CA VAL A 37 -14.25 -8.66 -7.39
C VAL A 37 -15.15 -8.02 -8.45
N GLY A 38 -15.85 -8.81 -9.26
CA GLY A 38 -16.82 -8.31 -10.24
C GLY A 38 -18.01 -7.63 -9.58
N GLU A 39 -18.53 -8.18 -8.46
CA GLU A 39 -19.58 -7.56 -7.67
C GLU A 39 -19.10 -6.23 -7.05
N ALA A 40 -17.90 -6.21 -6.46
CA ALA A 40 -17.31 -4.98 -5.93
C ALA A 40 -17.10 -3.92 -7.02
N PHE A 41 -16.68 -4.32 -8.21
CA PHE A 41 -16.52 -3.45 -9.37
C PHE A 41 -17.86 -2.82 -9.79
N ALA A 42 -18.91 -3.63 -9.94
CA ALA A 42 -20.23 -3.16 -10.32
C ALA A 42 -20.81 -2.20 -9.28
N ASN A 43 -20.69 -2.56 -8.00
CA ASN A 43 -21.13 -1.71 -6.89
C ASN A 43 -20.34 -0.40 -6.84
N GLY A 44 -19.00 -0.45 -6.98
CA GLY A 44 -18.16 0.74 -6.99
C GLY A 44 -18.47 1.69 -8.17
N LEU A 45 -18.85 1.15 -9.32
CA LEU A 45 -19.18 1.95 -10.49
C LEU A 45 -20.50 2.73 -10.36
N VAL A 46 -21.48 2.18 -9.63
CA VAL A 46 -22.83 2.77 -9.51
C VAL A 46 -23.09 3.47 -8.18
N ASN A 47 -22.34 3.15 -7.13
CA ASN A 47 -22.51 3.74 -5.81
C ASN A 47 -21.51 4.88 -5.59
N LEU A 48 -22.04 6.11 -5.65
CA LEU A 48 -21.25 7.31 -5.46
C LEU A 48 -21.07 7.61 -3.97
N SER A 49 -19.83 7.74 -3.54
CA SER A 49 -19.46 8.21 -2.19
C SER A 49 -18.97 9.64 -2.23
N LYS A 50 -19.46 10.49 -1.32
CA LYS A 50 -19.03 11.89 -1.26
C LYS A 50 -17.50 12.00 -1.08
N GLY A 51 -16.83 12.68 -2.00
CA GLY A 51 -15.37 12.89 -1.98
C GLY A 51 -14.52 11.68 -2.42
N HIS A 52 -15.13 10.54 -2.70
CA HIS A 52 -14.45 9.32 -3.17
C HIS A 52 -15.22 8.70 -4.34
N THR A 53 -15.51 9.54 -5.34
CA THR A 53 -16.24 9.10 -6.53
C THR A 53 -15.36 8.21 -7.40
N PRO A 54 -15.67 6.91 -7.54
CA PRO A 54 -14.96 6.04 -8.46
C PRO A 54 -15.21 6.45 -9.91
N LEU A 55 -14.28 6.13 -10.80
CA LEU A 55 -14.47 6.34 -12.23
C LEU A 55 -13.93 5.16 -13.04
N LEU A 56 -14.57 4.90 -14.16
CA LEU A 56 -14.04 3.96 -15.14
C LEU A 56 -12.83 4.59 -15.83
N SER A 57 -11.69 3.92 -15.77
CA SER A 57 -10.47 4.36 -16.45
C SER A 57 -10.64 4.32 -17.96
N VAL A 58 -10.03 5.29 -18.67
CA VAL A 58 -10.07 5.36 -20.13
C VAL A 58 -8.69 5.73 -20.70
N ILE A 59 -8.32 5.11 -21.82
CA ILE A 59 -7.14 5.50 -22.63
C ILE A 59 -7.37 6.89 -23.22
N ARG A 60 -8.57 7.13 -23.69
CA ARG A 60 -9.13 8.42 -24.14
C ARG A 60 -10.64 8.37 -24.02
N PRO A 61 -11.34 9.49 -24.15
CA PRO A 61 -12.81 9.48 -24.18
C PRO A 61 -13.35 8.41 -25.15
N ASN A 62 -14.31 7.63 -24.68
CA ASN A 62 -14.97 6.52 -25.40
C ASN A 62 -14.07 5.30 -25.68
N LEU A 63 -12.92 5.17 -24.99
CA LEU A 63 -12.01 4.03 -25.17
C LEU A 63 -11.48 3.55 -23.81
N PRO A 64 -12.23 2.74 -23.05
CA PRO A 64 -11.72 2.12 -21.83
C PRO A 64 -10.66 1.07 -22.14
N PRO A 65 -9.71 0.79 -21.21
CA PRO A 65 -8.79 -0.32 -21.36
C PRO A 65 -9.51 -1.67 -21.18
N LYS A 66 -8.83 -2.73 -21.58
CA LYS A 66 -9.21 -4.12 -21.29
C LYS A 66 -8.05 -4.81 -20.55
N PRO A 67 -8.33 -5.39 -19.38
CA PRO A 67 -9.61 -5.49 -18.63
C PRO A 67 -10.20 -4.14 -18.24
N SER A 68 -11.53 -4.11 -18.07
CA SER A 68 -12.19 -2.92 -17.51
C SER A 68 -11.60 -2.59 -16.14
N THR A 69 -11.22 -1.34 -15.94
CA THR A 69 -10.49 -0.91 -14.74
C THR A 69 -11.22 0.25 -14.06
N LEU A 70 -11.54 0.05 -12.78
CA LEU A 70 -12.16 1.06 -11.92
C LEU A 70 -11.07 1.76 -11.10
N ILE A 71 -11.06 3.09 -11.11
CA ILE A 71 -10.21 3.91 -10.24
C ILE A 71 -11.00 4.28 -9.00
N VAL A 72 -10.42 4.05 -7.83
CA VAL A 72 -10.96 4.47 -6.53
C VAL A 72 -9.98 5.43 -5.86
N PRO A 73 -10.34 6.71 -5.67
CA PRO A 73 -9.47 7.66 -4.98
C PRO A 73 -9.28 7.28 -3.51
N LYS A 74 -8.04 7.17 -3.03
CA LYS A 74 -7.70 6.93 -1.61
C LYS A 74 -7.81 8.18 -0.73
N VAL A 75 -7.79 9.34 -1.34
CA VAL A 75 -7.92 10.63 -0.64
C VAL A 75 -9.24 11.29 -1.00
N THR A 76 -9.78 12.07 -0.08
CA THR A 76 -11.01 12.82 -0.33
C THR A 76 -10.77 13.89 -1.39
N ILE A 77 -11.55 13.85 -2.47
CA ILE A 77 -11.59 14.90 -3.48
C ILE A 77 -12.36 16.08 -2.89
N ARG A 78 -11.69 17.20 -2.68
CA ARG A 78 -12.23 18.39 -2.05
C ARG A 78 -12.69 19.44 -3.05
N ASP A 79 -12.02 19.52 -4.18
CA ASP A 79 -12.24 20.52 -5.22
C ASP A 79 -11.89 19.99 -6.62
N MET A 80 -12.08 20.86 -7.63
CA MET A 80 -11.77 20.51 -9.02
C MET A 80 -10.28 20.31 -9.29
N ASN A 81 -9.40 20.91 -8.50
CA ASN A 81 -7.97 20.70 -8.66
C ASN A 81 -7.57 19.26 -8.23
N ASP A 82 -8.11 18.78 -7.10
CA ASP A 82 -7.94 17.39 -6.68
C ASP A 82 -8.55 16.43 -7.72
N ALA A 83 -9.75 16.74 -8.21
CA ALA A 83 -10.42 15.94 -9.23
C ALA A 83 -9.61 15.87 -10.54
N ASN A 84 -9.04 16.98 -11.00
CA ASN A 84 -8.26 17.02 -12.22
C ASN A 84 -6.98 16.16 -12.16
N LYS A 85 -6.33 16.06 -11.00
CA LYS A 85 -5.15 15.19 -10.81
C LYS A 85 -5.51 13.71 -10.98
N ILE A 86 -6.67 13.30 -10.44
CA ILE A 86 -7.14 11.91 -10.48
C ILE A 86 -7.74 11.59 -11.83
N PHE A 87 -8.65 12.42 -12.33
CA PHE A 87 -9.39 12.19 -13.59
C PHE A 87 -8.55 12.49 -14.84
N GLY A 88 -7.46 13.23 -14.69
CA GLY A 88 -6.49 13.50 -15.76
C GLY A 88 -5.32 12.52 -15.73
N PRO A 89 -4.15 12.95 -15.23
CA PRO A 89 -2.91 12.20 -15.38
C PRO A 89 -2.95 10.83 -14.70
N ALA A 90 -3.52 10.69 -13.50
CA ALA A 90 -3.47 9.42 -12.77
C ALA A 90 -4.31 8.33 -13.46
N GLN A 91 -5.56 8.61 -13.80
CA GLN A 91 -6.42 7.62 -14.48
C GLN A 91 -5.86 7.23 -15.85
N SER A 92 -5.34 8.21 -16.62
CA SER A 92 -4.73 7.96 -17.92
C SER A 92 -3.48 7.08 -17.81
N ALA A 93 -2.67 7.31 -16.78
CA ALA A 93 -1.49 6.51 -16.45
C ALA A 93 -1.86 5.05 -16.15
N VAL A 94 -2.88 4.84 -15.30
CA VAL A 94 -3.36 3.49 -14.97
C VAL A 94 -3.92 2.79 -16.20
N ALA A 95 -4.74 3.49 -17.01
CA ALA A 95 -5.28 2.92 -18.24
C ALA A 95 -4.19 2.45 -19.22
N LYS A 96 -3.14 3.28 -19.39
CA LYS A 96 -1.99 2.91 -20.22
C LYS A 96 -1.23 1.72 -19.61
N ALA A 97 -0.96 1.71 -18.32
CA ALA A 97 -0.25 0.61 -17.66
C ALA A 97 -0.99 -0.72 -17.83
N VAL A 98 -2.31 -0.73 -17.74
CA VAL A 98 -3.14 -1.93 -17.97
C VAL A 98 -2.98 -2.39 -19.43
N ALA A 99 -3.06 -1.49 -20.40
CA ALA A 99 -2.91 -1.83 -21.81
C ALA A 99 -1.51 -2.40 -22.13
N ASP A 100 -0.47 -1.77 -21.61
CA ASP A 100 0.91 -2.22 -21.78
C ASP A 100 1.14 -3.61 -21.13
N CYS A 101 0.59 -3.86 -19.94
CA CYS A 101 0.67 -5.17 -19.30
C CYS A 101 -0.05 -6.28 -20.11
N VAL A 102 -1.10 -5.93 -20.85
CA VAL A 102 -1.74 -6.88 -21.80
C VAL A 102 -0.85 -7.11 -23.02
N GLU A 103 -0.26 -6.04 -23.57
CA GLU A 103 0.64 -6.12 -24.73
C GLU A 103 1.88 -6.98 -24.41
N GLU A 104 2.47 -6.78 -23.23
CA GLU A 104 3.65 -7.49 -22.74
C GLU A 104 3.33 -8.93 -22.27
N GLY A 105 2.05 -9.31 -22.18
CA GLY A 105 1.63 -10.64 -21.79
C GLY A 105 1.58 -10.90 -20.28
N VAL A 106 1.80 -9.89 -19.43
CA VAL A 106 1.60 -9.98 -17.97
C VAL A 106 0.14 -10.29 -17.67
N ILE A 107 -0.78 -9.57 -18.30
CA ILE A 107 -2.20 -9.89 -18.30
C ILE A 107 -2.49 -10.74 -19.54
N PRO A 108 -2.91 -12.02 -19.37
CA PRO A 108 -3.18 -12.88 -20.51
C PRO A 108 -4.29 -12.32 -21.40
N LYS A 109 -4.05 -12.19 -22.71
CA LYS A 109 -5.04 -11.67 -23.68
C LYS A 109 -6.37 -12.41 -23.67
N LYS A 110 -6.34 -13.72 -23.37
CA LYS A 110 -7.57 -14.54 -23.28
C LYS A 110 -8.47 -14.19 -22.10
N ASP A 111 -7.92 -13.54 -21.07
CA ASP A 111 -8.63 -13.25 -19.82
C ASP A 111 -9.19 -11.82 -19.76
N VAL A 112 -8.84 -10.92 -20.69
CA VAL A 112 -9.19 -9.50 -20.63
C VAL A 112 -10.69 -9.20 -20.61
N GLU A 113 -11.51 -10.11 -21.12
CA GLU A 113 -12.99 -10.00 -21.07
C GLU A 113 -13.59 -10.69 -19.86
N ARG A 114 -12.86 -11.59 -19.23
CA ARG A 114 -13.30 -12.37 -18.08
C ARG A 114 -13.06 -11.68 -16.75
N ILE A 115 -11.97 -10.91 -16.65
CA ILE A 115 -11.55 -10.26 -15.41
C ILE A 115 -11.85 -8.76 -15.40
N VAL A 116 -11.81 -8.18 -14.19
CA VAL A 116 -11.83 -6.73 -13.94
C VAL A 116 -10.70 -6.35 -12.99
N ILE A 117 -10.35 -5.07 -12.99
CA ILE A 117 -9.35 -4.48 -12.09
C ILE A 117 -10.01 -3.35 -11.30
N ILE A 118 -9.79 -3.33 -9.98
CA ILE A 118 -10.09 -2.19 -9.12
C ILE A 118 -8.75 -1.65 -8.63
N ALA A 119 -8.43 -0.41 -8.99
CA ALA A 119 -7.19 0.26 -8.62
C ALA A 119 -7.49 1.42 -7.65
N SER A 120 -7.03 1.29 -6.42
CA SER A 120 -7.05 2.36 -5.42
C SER A 120 -5.83 3.26 -5.62
N VAL A 121 -6.06 4.55 -5.88
CA VAL A 121 -5.02 5.52 -6.25
C VAL A 121 -4.85 6.57 -5.17
N PHE A 122 -3.63 6.69 -4.65
CA PHE A 122 -3.25 7.78 -3.76
C PHE A 122 -2.55 8.88 -4.54
N ILE A 123 -3.02 10.13 -4.34
CA ILE A 123 -2.34 11.34 -4.81
C ILE A 123 -2.24 12.29 -3.63
N HIS A 124 -1.03 12.73 -3.33
CA HIS A 124 -0.80 13.67 -2.25
C HIS A 124 -1.53 15.01 -2.54
N PRO A 125 -2.21 15.62 -1.56
CA PRO A 125 -2.95 16.87 -1.79
C PRO A 125 -2.11 18.01 -2.35
N ASN A 126 -0.83 18.07 -2.00
CA ASN A 126 0.11 19.11 -2.46
C ASN A 126 0.72 18.82 -3.83
N ALA A 127 0.55 17.63 -4.39
CA ALA A 127 1.06 17.28 -5.73
C ALA A 127 0.58 18.30 -6.77
N ARG A 128 1.48 18.76 -7.64
CA ARG A 128 1.18 19.80 -8.64
C ARG A 128 1.75 19.51 -10.02
N ASP A 129 2.78 18.68 -10.10
CA ASP A 129 3.43 18.31 -11.35
C ASP A 129 2.68 17.15 -12.02
N TYR A 130 1.82 17.48 -13.00
CA TYR A 130 0.99 16.50 -13.70
C TYR A 130 1.80 15.47 -14.48
N GLU A 131 3.01 15.83 -14.93
CA GLU A 131 3.89 14.92 -15.63
C GLU A 131 4.49 13.87 -14.70
N LYS A 132 4.92 14.29 -13.50
CA LYS A 132 5.36 13.36 -12.45
C LYS A 132 4.21 12.52 -11.93
N ILE A 133 3.02 13.10 -11.69
CA ILE A 133 1.82 12.34 -11.30
C ILE A 133 1.55 11.24 -12.34
N TYR A 134 1.59 11.57 -13.64
CA TYR A 134 1.40 10.58 -14.69
C TYR A 134 2.47 9.49 -14.64
N ARG A 135 3.76 9.87 -14.67
CA ARG A 135 4.86 8.91 -14.72
C ARG A 135 4.91 7.98 -13.50
N TYR A 136 4.70 8.53 -12.29
CA TYR A 136 4.74 7.73 -11.07
C TYR A 136 3.53 6.82 -10.93
N ASN A 137 2.34 7.29 -11.28
CA ASN A 137 1.15 6.43 -11.30
C ASN A 137 1.24 5.34 -12.38
N TYR A 138 1.82 5.63 -13.54
CA TYR A 138 2.10 4.61 -14.55
C TYR A 138 3.05 3.53 -14.01
N GLY A 139 4.18 3.94 -13.43
CA GLY A 139 5.15 3.02 -12.83
C GLY A 139 4.54 2.20 -11.71
N ALA A 140 3.78 2.84 -10.80
CA ALA A 140 3.13 2.16 -9.68
C ALA A 140 2.07 1.15 -10.17
N ALA A 141 1.22 1.54 -11.12
CA ALA A 141 0.21 0.63 -11.68
C ALA A 141 0.84 -0.58 -12.37
N LYS A 142 1.85 -0.34 -13.19
CA LYS A 142 2.56 -1.41 -13.90
C LYS A 142 3.24 -2.38 -12.94
N LEU A 143 3.91 -1.85 -11.90
CA LEU A 143 4.56 -2.66 -10.88
C LEU A 143 3.55 -3.45 -10.04
N ALA A 144 2.45 -2.81 -9.62
CA ALA A 144 1.39 -3.48 -8.86
C ALA A 144 0.72 -4.61 -9.66
N ILE A 145 0.46 -4.40 -10.96
CA ILE A 145 -0.08 -5.46 -11.84
C ILE A 145 0.91 -6.63 -11.93
N ASN A 146 2.19 -6.35 -12.17
CA ASN A 146 3.22 -7.40 -12.23
C ASN A 146 3.28 -8.20 -10.91
N ARG A 147 3.25 -7.54 -9.77
CA ARG A 147 3.24 -8.18 -8.44
C ARG A 147 2.01 -9.04 -8.23
N ALA A 148 0.82 -8.56 -8.62
CA ALA A 148 -0.41 -9.32 -8.55
C ALA A 148 -0.32 -10.63 -9.35
N PHE A 149 0.12 -10.57 -10.60
CA PHE A 149 0.23 -11.74 -11.47
C PHE A 149 1.40 -12.66 -11.16
N SER A 150 2.42 -12.19 -10.45
CA SER A 150 3.53 -13.01 -9.94
C SER A 150 3.32 -13.52 -8.51
N SER A 151 2.18 -13.24 -7.89
CA SER A 151 1.90 -13.58 -6.48
C SER A 151 2.96 -13.04 -5.50
N PHE A 152 3.52 -11.87 -5.81
CA PHE A 152 4.48 -11.20 -4.94
C PHE A 152 3.75 -10.38 -3.85
N PRO A 153 4.30 -10.33 -2.61
CA PRO A 153 5.49 -11.02 -2.14
C PRO A 153 5.22 -12.49 -1.76
N ASP A 154 6.25 -13.33 -1.88
CA ASP A 154 6.20 -14.66 -1.28
C ASP A 154 6.33 -14.59 0.25
N LEU A 155 5.95 -15.67 0.92
CA LEU A 155 5.93 -15.71 2.39
C LEU A 155 7.33 -15.51 3.00
N ASP A 156 8.37 -16.08 2.40
CA ASP A 156 9.73 -16.00 2.92
C ASP A 156 10.25 -14.55 2.86
N THR A 157 9.96 -13.85 1.77
CA THR A 157 10.24 -12.40 1.65
C THR A 157 9.54 -11.60 2.75
N VAL A 158 8.24 -11.85 3.00
CA VAL A 158 7.49 -11.15 4.06
C VAL A 158 8.10 -11.41 5.43
N LEU A 159 8.40 -12.70 5.74
CA LEU A 159 8.98 -13.08 7.03
C LEU A 159 10.39 -12.53 7.23
N TYR A 160 11.17 -12.43 6.17
CA TYR A 160 12.50 -11.82 6.21
C TYR A 160 12.45 -10.31 6.44
N GLU A 161 11.56 -9.61 5.73
CA GLU A 161 11.50 -8.14 5.74
C GLU A 161 10.72 -7.57 6.93
N LYS A 162 9.82 -8.31 7.56
CA LYS A 162 8.92 -7.81 8.62
C LYS A 162 9.63 -7.06 9.76
N ASP A 163 10.88 -7.45 10.07
CA ASP A 163 11.68 -6.86 11.14
C ASP A 163 12.80 -5.93 10.61
N ARG A 164 12.90 -5.76 9.29
CA ARG A 164 13.99 -5.02 8.63
C ARG A 164 13.51 -3.84 7.83
N SER A 165 12.25 -3.85 7.45
CA SER A 165 11.69 -2.84 6.57
C SER A 165 11.60 -1.47 7.23
N ILE A 166 11.87 -0.43 6.43
CA ILE A 166 11.64 0.96 6.79
C ILE A 166 10.32 1.39 6.15
N ASN A 167 9.41 1.97 6.93
CA ASN A 167 8.23 2.59 6.35
C ASN A 167 8.61 3.94 5.70
N PRO A 168 8.56 4.06 4.36
CA PRO A 168 9.06 5.23 3.65
C PRO A 168 8.20 6.48 3.88
N ILE A 169 6.92 6.32 4.25
CA ILE A 169 6.00 7.44 4.49
C ILE A 169 6.13 7.95 5.92
N MET A 170 6.23 7.03 6.87
CA MET A 170 6.28 7.37 8.30
C MET A 170 7.70 7.62 8.81
N GLY A 171 8.71 7.19 8.06
CA GLY A 171 10.13 7.40 8.40
C GLY A 171 10.62 6.68 9.65
N PHE A 172 9.90 5.67 10.13
CA PHE A 172 10.32 4.89 11.28
C PHE A 172 10.69 3.46 10.91
N TYR A 173 11.63 2.92 11.68
CA TYR A 173 12.02 1.52 11.58
C TYR A 173 11.03 0.66 12.36
N VAL A 174 10.61 -0.48 11.77
CA VAL A 174 9.95 -1.53 12.55
C VAL A 174 11.01 -2.13 13.46
N GLN A 175 11.02 -1.73 14.72
CA GLN A 175 11.95 -2.30 15.68
C GLN A 175 11.54 -3.73 16.02
N ARG A 176 12.52 -4.59 16.21
CA ARG A 176 12.36 -5.99 16.66
C ARG A 176 11.77 -6.15 18.07
N LEU A 177 10.91 -5.26 18.52
CA LEU A 177 10.34 -5.29 19.88
C LEU A 177 9.40 -6.48 20.14
N TRP A 178 9.17 -7.36 19.14
CA TRP A 178 8.12 -8.38 19.23
C TRP A 178 8.57 -9.82 19.04
N ASN A 179 9.87 -10.11 19.13
CA ASN A 179 10.35 -11.49 19.27
C ASN A 179 10.46 -11.84 20.77
N PRO A 180 9.41 -12.40 21.40
CA PRO A 180 9.46 -12.79 22.81
C PRO A 180 10.43 -13.98 23.01
N PRO A 181 10.96 -14.15 24.22
CA PRO A 181 10.67 -13.33 25.39
C PRO A 181 11.66 -12.17 25.56
N TYR A 182 11.14 -10.99 25.92
CA TYR A 182 11.96 -9.88 26.41
C TYR A 182 11.83 -9.75 27.92
N LEU A 183 12.93 -9.43 28.58
CA LEU A 183 12.95 -9.01 29.97
C LEU A 183 12.97 -7.48 30.02
N GLN A 184 11.91 -6.87 30.52
CA GLN A 184 11.87 -5.44 30.79
C GLN A 184 12.30 -5.20 32.24
N VAL A 185 13.37 -4.43 32.41
CA VAL A 185 13.91 -4.07 33.74
C VAL A 185 13.54 -2.61 34.00
N ALA A 186 12.57 -2.37 34.87
CA ALA A 186 12.17 -1.04 35.29
C ALA A 186 13.11 -0.52 36.39
N LEU A 187 13.75 0.64 36.14
CA LEU A 187 14.69 1.26 37.07
C LEU A 187 14.03 2.48 37.76
N ASP A 188 13.19 2.21 38.77
CA ASP A 188 12.53 3.22 39.61
C ASP A 188 13.47 3.77 40.67
N LEU A 189 14.67 4.15 40.29
CA LEU A 189 15.71 4.70 41.14
C LEU A 189 15.77 6.22 41.04
N THR A 190 16.33 6.89 42.03
CA THR A 190 16.51 8.35 42.05
C THR A 190 17.96 8.78 41.88
N ASP A 191 18.88 7.83 41.79
CA ASP A 191 20.34 8.05 41.74
C ASP A 191 20.93 7.39 40.47
N LEU A 192 21.62 8.19 39.65
CA LEU A 192 22.19 7.75 38.39
C LEU A 192 23.30 6.71 38.58
N SER A 193 24.09 6.82 39.65
CA SER A 193 25.18 5.89 39.95
C SER A 193 24.62 4.50 40.23
N ARG A 194 23.50 4.43 40.96
CA ARG A 194 22.83 3.16 41.24
C ARG A 194 22.20 2.56 39.98
N VAL A 195 21.71 3.41 39.07
CA VAL A 195 21.20 2.95 37.74
C VAL A 195 22.35 2.30 36.96
N GLN A 196 23.51 2.95 36.90
CA GLN A 196 24.68 2.40 36.22
C GLN A 196 25.13 1.07 36.82
N GLU A 197 25.24 0.98 38.15
CA GLU A 197 25.57 -0.26 38.84
C GLU A 197 24.62 -1.42 38.50
N VAL A 198 23.32 -1.15 38.36
CA VAL A 198 22.35 -2.18 37.99
C VAL A 198 22.53 -2.58 36.53
N ILE A 199 22.70 -1.59 35.61
CA ILE A 199 22.90 -1.87 34.19
C ILE A 199 24.16 -2.71 33.96
N GLU A 200 25.28 -2.40 34.66
CA GLU A 200 26.54 -3.16 34.56
C GLU A 200 26.43 -4.61 35.04
N GLN A 201 25.44 -4.94 35.88
CA GLN A 201 25.18 -6.29 36.34
C GLN A 201 24.26 -7.10 35.41
N LEU A 202 23.60 -6.44 34.47
CA LEU A 202 22.75 -7.13 33.49
C LEU A 202 23.60 -7.81 32.42
N PRO A 203 23.20 -8.99 31.95
CA PRO A 203 23.91 -9.62 30.83
C PRO A 203 23.72 -8.82 29.56
N ASP A 204 24.75 -8.77 28.74
CA ASP A 204 24.66 -8.18 27.41
C ASP A 204 23.74 -9.05 26.52
N SER A 205 22.57 -8.55 26.22
CA SER A 205 21.52 -9.29 25.51
C SER A 205 20.55 -8.38 24.79
N ASP A 206 20.27 -8.69 23.53
CA ASP A 206 19.23 -8.04 22.72
C ASP A 206 17.81 -8.28 23.24
N HIS A 207 17.63 -9.13 24.24
CA HIS A 207 16.35 -9.46 24.87
C HIS A 207 16.08 -8.72 26.18
N ILE A 208 16.93 -7.76 26.55
CA ILE A 208 16.74 -6.92 27.74
C ILE A 208 16.37 -5.50 27.32
N ILE A 209 15.26 -5.01 27.86
CA ILE A 209 14.81 -3.64 27.69
C ILE A 209 14.94 -2.92 29.03
N ILE A 210 15.64 -1.78 29.05
CA ILE A 210 15.76 -0.93 30.23
C ILE A 210 14.69 0.16 30.17
N GLU A 211 13.85 0.21 31.19
CA GLU A 211 12.89 1.30 31.39
C GLU A 211 13.39 2.24 32.49
N LEU A 212 13.58 3.52 32.13
CA LEU A 212 13.94 4.54 33.11
C LEU A 212 12.68 5.04 33.83
N GLY A 213 12.65 4.86 35.14
CA GLY A 213 11.51 5.26 35.97
C GLY A 213 11.32 6.77 36.06
N THR A 214 10.06 7.19 36.27
CA THR A 214 9.65 8.59 36.45
C THR A 214 10.49 9.37 37.50
N PRO A 215 10.93 8.77 38.63
CA PRO A 215 11.77 9.49 39.60
C PRO A 215 13.10 9.98 39.03
N LEU A 216 13.74 9.17 38.16
CA LEU A 216 15.01 9.53 37.54
C LEU A 216 14.81 10.63 36.48
N ILE A 217 13.77 10.48 35.65
CA ILE A 217 13.42 11.44 34.60
C ILE A 217 13.13 12.82 35.22
N LYS A 218 12.35 12.88 36.31
CA LYS A 218 12.03 14.12 37.01
C LYS A 218 13.27 14.78 37.64
N ARG A 219 14.22 13.97 38.13
CA ARG A 219 15.39 14.52 38.82
C ARG A 219 16.46 15.06 37.87
N TYR A 220 16.66 14.44 36.72
CA TYR A 220 17.75 14.76 35.80
C TYR A 220 17.30 15.40 34.51
N GLY A 221 16.00 15.51 34.24
CA GLY A 221 15.49 16.19 33.06
C GLY A 221 15.75 15.47 31.74
N ILE A 222 15.75 14.14 31.78
CA ILE A 222 15.98 13.28 30.61
C ILE A 222 14.68 13.19 29.79
#